data_ce6f6b2609fcfa14288b0355f008c81d
#
_entry.id   ce6f6b2609fcfa14288b0355f008c81d
#
_cell.length_a   1.000
_cell.length_b   1.000
_cell.length_c   1.000
_cell.angle_alpha   90.00
_cell.angle_beta   90.00
_cell.angle_gamma   90.00
#
_symmetry.space_group_name_H-M   'P 1'
#
loop_
_entity.id
_entity.type
_entity.pdbx_description
1 polymer ?
#
loop_
_entity_poly.entity_id
_entity_poly.type
_entity_poly.pdbx_seq_one_letter_code
_entity_poly.pdbx_strand_id
1 'polypeptide(L)'
;MKIALFGAHGRVGQAFLRFVQVDERYMVRSLIRTNREEMLAGMFQVTGNSRNQEDVLETIKGSDIVVSCLSTDGDDTLSVSMEHIVQAMKQTGTSRIITIGTAGILKARQQPELYRFETNESRRTTSRAAKEHAKAFEILQSTELDWTIICPTYLPDGEVTRSYRYEKNFLPIDGQKISVEDTAHFLYQQLNSKEFVHQRVGIAY
;
A
#
# COMPACT_ATOMS: atom_id res chain seq x y z
N MET A 1 -17.98 -2.89 -5.30
CA MET A 1 -17.12 -2.43 -4.18
C MET A 1 -16.51 -1.08 -4.54
N LYS A 2 -16.59 -0.11 -3.66
CA LYS A 2 -16.03 1.25 -3.87
C LYS A 2 -14.67 1.34 -3.18
N ILE A 3 -13.65 1.72 -3.92
CA ILE A 3 -12.25 1.79 -3.47
C ILE A 3 -11.83 3.25 -3.37
N ALA A 4 -11.35 3.71 -2.22
CA ALA A 4 -10.61 4.95 -2.10
C ALA A 4 -9.12 4.67 -2.35
N LEU A 5 -8.55 5.26 -3.41
CA LEU A 5 -7.17 4.99 -3.83
C LEU A 5 -6.28 6.22 -3.62
N PHE A 6 -5.21 6.04 -2.88
CA PHE A 6 -4.14 7.00 -2.71
C PHE A 6 -2.89 6.53 -3.47
N GLY A 7 -2.21 7.44 -4.15
CA GLY A 7 -1.01 7.11 -4.92
C GLY A 7 -1.29 6.50 -6.30
N ALA A 8 -2.43 6.82 -6.92
CA ALA A 8 -2.86 6.33 -8.22
C ALA A 8 -1.83 6.55 -9.35
N HIS A 9 -1.03 7.61 -9.28
CA HIS A 9 -0.02 7.94 -10.29
C HIS A 9 1.35 7.29 -10.04
N GLY A 10 1.54 6.62 -8.89
CA GLY A 10 2.73 5.82 -8.62
C GLY A 10 2.77 4.54 -9.48
N ARG A 11 3.94 3.91 -9.60
CA ARG A 11 4.12 2.70 -10.42
C ARG A 11 3.13 1.59 -10.03
N VAL A 12 3.06 1.26 -8.74
CA VAL A 12 2.13 0.22 -8.25
C VAL A 12 0.67 0.65 -8.38
N GLY A 13 0.35 1.94 -8.11
CA GLY A 13 -1.00 2.47 -8.25
C GLY A 13 -1.51 2.39 -9.70
N GLN A 14 -0.69 2.75 -10.68
CA GLN A 14 -1.03 2.61 -12.09
C GLN A 14 -1.21 1.15 -12.51
N ALA A 15 -0.31 0.27 -12.06
CA ALA A 15 -0.43 -1.17 -12.32
C ALA A 15 -1.71 -1.75 -11.69
N PHE A 16 -2.03 -1.38 -10.45
CA PHE A 16 -3.25 -1.78 -9.77
C PHE A 16 -4.51 -1.32 -10.51
N LEU A 17 -4.52 -0.09 -11.01
CA LEU A 17 -5.64 0.45 -11.77
C LEU A 17 -5.94 -0.38 -13.03
N ARG A 18 -4.93 -0.93 -13.71
CA ARG A 18 -5.14 -1.81 -14.87
C ARG A 18 -5.90 -3.09 -14.53
N PHE A 19 -5.76 -3.62 -13.31
CA PHE A 19 -6.54 -4.78 -12.85
C PHE A 19 -7.98 -4.42 -12.50
N VAL A 20 -8.19 -3.31 -11.79
CA VAL A 20 -9.55 -2.95 -11.34
C VAL A 20 -10.42 -2.34 -12.43
N GLN A 21 -9.83 -1.73 -13.47
CA GLN A 21 -10.55 -1.14 -14.60
C GLN A 21 -11.34 -2.14 -15.44
N VAL A 22 -10.80 -3.35 -15.60
CA VAL A 22 -11.43 -4.40 -16.40
C VAL A 22 -12.43 -5.23 -15.60
N ASP A 23 -12.64 -4.88 -14.34
CA ASP A 23 -13.51 -5.58 -13.42
C ASP A 23 -14.65 -4.67 -12.94
N GLU A 24 -15.82 -4.81 -13.55
CA GLU A 24 -17.00 -3.97 -13.28
C GLU A 24 -17.50 -4.03 -11.83
N ARG A 25 -16.99 -4.96 -11.01
CA ARG A 25 -17.31 -5.05 -9.59
C ARG A 25 -16.75 -3.88 -8.78
N TYR A 26 -15.77 -3.15 -9.33
CA TYR A 26 -15.05 -2.09 -8.63
C TYR A 26 -15.33 -0.71 -9.21
N MET A 27 -15.50 0.24 -8.31
CA MET A 27 -15.51 1.68 -8.59
C MET A 27 -14.37 2.31 -7.81
N VAL A 28 -13.56 3.14 -8.47
CA VAL A 28 -12.38 3.75 -7.83
C VAL A 28 -12.57 5.25 -7.71
N ARG A 29 -12.37 5.77 -6.49
CA ARG A 29 -12.19 7.20 -6.23
C ARG A 29 -10.74 7.44 -5.83
N SER A 30 -10.01 8.22 -6.63
CA SER A 30 -8.58 8.48 -6.43
C SER A 30 -8.32 9.89 -5.96
N LEU A 31 -7.47 10.05 -4.94
CA LEU A 31 -6.88 11.35 -4.60
C LEU A 31 -5.70 11.62 -5.53
N ILE A 32 -5.73 12.75 -6.23
CA ILE A 32 -4.70 13.17 -7.19
C ILE A 32 -4.29 14.62 -6.95
N ARG A 33 -3.00 14.93 -7.10
CA ARG A 33 -2.48 16.29 -6.89
C ARG A 33 -2.80 17.25 -8.03
N THR A 34 -2.94 16.72 -9.23
CA THR A 34 -3.19 17.50 -10.45
C THR A 34 -4.13 16.72 -11.35
N ASN A 35 -5.20 17.36 -11.82
CA ASN A 35 -6.10 16.75 -12.80
C ASN A 35 -5.32 16.34 -14.04
N ARG A 36 -5.50 15.10 -14.48
CA ARG A 36 -5.08 14.64 -15.79
C ARG A 36 -6.35 14.41 -16.63
N GLU A 37 -6.31 14.88 -17.87
CA GLU A 37 -7.45 14.82 -18.80
C GLU A 37 -7.88 13.38 -19.16
N GLU A 38 -6.97 12.40 -19.04
CA GLU A 38 -7.27 11.00 -19.27
C GLU A 38 -7.87 10.35 -18.03
N MET A 39 -9.18 10.48 -17.87
CA MET A 39 -9.93 9.69 -16.91
C MET A 39 -10.18 8.29 -17.47
N LEU A 40 -9.76 7.28 -16.74
CA LEU A 40 -10.11 5.91 -17.05
C LEU A 40 -11.60 5.66 -16.69
N ALA A 41 -12.32 4.93 -17.51
CA ALA A 41 -13.75 4.63 -17.27
C ALA A 41 -13.95 4.00 -15.88
N GLY A 42 -14.97 4.44 -15.15
CA GLY A 42 -15.25 3.95 -13.77
C GLY A 42 -14.39 4.58 -12.67
N MET A 43 -13.57 5.58 -12.98
CA MET A 43 -12.77 6.31 -12.00
C MET A 43 -13.33 7.70 -11.71
N PHE A 44 -13.38 8.03 -10.42
CA PHE A 44 -13.66 9.37 -9.93
C PHE A 44 -12.39 9.97 -9.35
N GLN A 45 -12.09 11.22 -9.67
CA GLN A 45 -10.91 11.92 -9.18
C GLN A 45 -11.31 12.99 -8.17
N VAL A 46 -10.63 13.00 -7.03
CA VAL A 46 -10.65 14.11 -6.07
C VAL A 46 -9.31 14.82 -6.22
N THR A 47 -9.34 16.09 -6.61
CA THR A 47 -8.10 16.89 -6.68
C THR A 47 -7.77 17.41 -5.29
N GLY A 48 -6.58 17.07 -4.79
CA GLY A 48 -6.16 17.43 -3.44
C GLY A 48 -4.83 16.84 -3.04
N ASN A 49 -4.53 16.91 -1.75
CA ASN A 49 -3.27 16.44 -1.18
C ASN A 49 -3.53 15.51 0.00
N SER A 50 -2.85 14.37 0.04
CA SER A 50 -2.96 13.43 1.17
C SER A 50 -2.47 13.98 2.52
N ARG A 51 -1.76 15.10 2.51
CA ARG A 51 -1.40 15.89 3.72
C ARG A 51 -2.52 16.85 4.16
N ASN A 52 -3.65 16.90 3.46
CA ASN A 52 -4.82 17.68 3.84
C ASN A 52 -5.93 16.74 4.31
N GLN A 53 -6.41 16.92 5.53
CA GLN A 53 -7.39 16.06 6.17
C GLN A 53 -8.74 16.05 5.43
N GLU A 54 -9.17 17.20 4.90
CA GLU A 54 -10.45 17.34 4.21
C GLU A 54 -10.44 16.62 2.87
N ASP A 55 -9.35 16.73 2.10
CA ASP A 55 -9.17 16.04 0.82
C ASP A 55 -9.16 14.51 1.01
N VAL A 56 -8.51 14.04 2.10
CA VAL A 56 -8.47 12.61 2.46
C VAL A 56 -9.86 12.13 2.86
N LEU A 57 -10.59 12.89 3.69
CA LEU A 57 -11.95 12.56 4.11
C LEU A 57 -12.90 12.47 2.92
N GLU A 58 -12.87 13.44 2.00
CA GLU A 58 -13.72 13.45 0.81
C GLU A 58 -13.40 12.24 -0.09
N THR A 59 -12.13 11.84 -0.17
CA THR A 59 -11.71 10.67 -0.96
C THR A 59 -12.26 9.37 -0.38
N ILE A 60 -12.27 9.21 0.95
CA ILE A 60 -12.69 7.98 1.63
C ILE A 60 -14.23 7.89 1.78
N LYS A 61 -14.94 9.01 1.81
CA LYS A 61 -16.38 9.06 2.06
C LYS A 61 -17.19 8.13 1.16
N GLY A 62 -17.88 7.18 1.77
CA GLY A 62 -18.72 6.19 1.10
C GLY A 62 -17.94 5.09 0.36
N SER A 63 -16.66 4.90 0.66
CA SER A 63 -15.86 3.79 0.17
C SER A 63 -15.95 2.58 1.09
N ASP A 64 -15.89 1.38 0.52
CA ASP A 64 -15.91 0.11 1.24
C ASP A 64 -14.51 -0.28 1.75
N ILE A 65 -13.48 0.17 1.04
CA ILE A 65 -12.08 -0.15 1.30
C ILE A 65 -11.16 1.00 0.91
N VAL A 66 -10.07 1.16 1.66
CA VAL A 66 -8.98 2.07 1.33
C VAL A 66 -7.80 1.27 0.76
N VAL A 67 -7.23 1.74 -0.35
CA VAL A 67 -5.98 1.25 -0.92
C VAL A 67 -4.97 2.38 -0.96
N SER A 68 -3.80 2.19 -0.34
CA SER A 68 -2.72 3.17 -0.35
C SER A 68 -1.49 2.62 -1.08
N CYS A 69 -1.20 3.20 -2.23
CA CYS A 69 0.04 3.02 -2.99
C CYS A 69 0.96 4.24 -2.85
N LEU A 70 0.82 5.01 -1.78
CA LEU A 70 1.72 6.12 -1.49
C LEU A 70 3.14 5.60 -1.25
N SER A 71 4.12 6.33 -1.76
CA SER A 71 5.53 6.04 -1.52
C SER A 71 6.18 7.19 -0.75
N THR A 72 7.39 6.94 -0.27
CA THR A 72 8.18 7.96 0.40
C THR A 72 8.74 8.96 -0.61
N ASP A 73 8.64 10.24 -0.31
CA ASP A 73 9.13 11.37 -1.12
C ASP A 73 10.41 12.01 -0.57
N GLY A 74 10.98 11.38 0.45
CA GLY A 74 12.13 11.93 1.15
C GLY A 74 11.77 12.84 2.33
N ASP A 75 10.50 12.98 2.65
CA ASP A 75 9.94 13.70 3.79
C ASP A 75 8.99 12.78 4.58
N ASP A 76 8.11 13.33 5.42
CA ASP A 76 7.14 12.63 6.28
C ASP A 76 5.76 12.44 5.64
N THR A 77 5.63 12.67 4.33
CA THR A 77 4.32 12.60 3.65
C THR A 77 3.61 11.27 3.86
N LEU A 78 4.36 10.15 3.92
CA LEU A 78 3.73 8.84 4.10
C LEU A 78 3.10 8.67 5.49
N SER A 79 3.81 9.03 6.56
CA SER A 79 3.30 8.91 7.93
C SER A 79 2.17 9.91 8.20
N VAL A 80 2.32 11.17 7.81
CA VAL A 80 1.26 12.20 7.94
C VAL A 80 0.00 11.80 7.17
N SER A 81 0.15 11.33 5.93
CA SER A 81 -0.99 10.84 5.14
C SER A 81 -1.67 9.64 5.81
N MET A 82 -0.91 8.75 6.44
CA MET A 82 -1.49 7.59 7.13
C MET A 82 -2.31 8.02 8.36
N GLU A 83 -1.87 9.01 9.11
CA GLU A 83 -2.66 9.59 10.22
C GLU A 83 -4.01 10.13 9.73
N HIS A 84 -3.99 10.92 8.64
CA HIS A 84 -5.21 11.46 8.04
C HIS A 84 -6.13 10.36 7.51
N ILE A 85 -5.58 9.33 6.86
CA ILE A 85 -6.33 8.18 6.37
C ILE A 85 -7.02 7.46 7.53
N VAL A 86 -6.28 7.14 8.59
CA VAL A 86 -6.84 6.48 9.78
C VAL A 86 -7.95 7.30 10.42
N GLN A 87 -7.75 8.61 10.56
CA GLN A 87 -8.75 9.50 11.12
C GLN A 87 -10.01 9.55 10.24
N ALA A 88 -9.87 9.69 8.92
CA ALA A 88 -10.98 9.71 7.99
C ALA A 88 -11.72 8.37 7.93
N MET A 89 -11.01 7.24 7.99
CA MET A 89 -11.62 5.90 8.07
C MET A 89 -12.48 5.74 9.32
N LYS A 90 -12.00 6.21 10.49
CA LYS A 90 -12.78 6.22 11.74
C LYS A 90 -14.05 7.07 11.62
N GLN A 91 -13.96 8.23 10.99
CA GLN A 91 -15.09 9.13 10.78
C GLN A 91 -16.15 8.58 9.83
N THR A 92 -15.72 7.84 8.79
CA THR A 92 -16.61 7.30 7.76
C THR A 92 -17.12 5.89 8.06
N GLY A 93 -16.56 5.22 9.08
CA GLY A 93 -16.88 3.84 9.40
C GLY A 93 -16.25 2.81 8.44
N THR A 94 -15.31 3.23 7.58
CA THR A 94 -14.57 2.33 6.70
C THR A 94 -13.51 1.58 7.49
N SER A 95 -13.57 0.24 7.54
CA SER A 95 -12.69 -0.56 8.41
C SER A 95 -11.49 -1.18 7.68
N ARG A 96 -11.59 -1.44 6.38
CA ARG A 96 -10.56 -2.19 5.63
C ARG A 96 -9.57 -1.27 4.93
N ILE A 97 -8.27 -1.51 5.17
CA ILE A 97 -7.18 -0.83 4.44
C ILE A 97 -6.13 -1.83 3.97
N ILE A 98 -5.67 -1.66 2.73
CA ILE A 98 -4.50 -2.35 2.19
C ILE A 98 -3.49 -1.28 1.75
N THR A 99 -2.25 -1.41 2.20
CA THR A 99 -1.20 -0.44 1.82
C THR A 99 0.06 -1.13 1.34
N ILE A 100 0.79 -0.45 0.48
CA ILE A 100 2.11 -0.89 0.03
C ILE A 100 3.16 -0.38 1.02
N GLY A 101 3.91 -1.33 1.57
CA GLY A 101 5.06 -1.08 2.43
C GLY A 101 6.39 -1.36 1.73
N THR A 102 7.33 -1.88 2.48
CA THR A 102 8.65 -2.31 2.00
C THR A 102 9.13 -3.52 2.79
N ALA A 103 9.90 -4.41 2.16
CA ALA A 103 10.53 -5.53 2.87
C ALA A 103 11.41 -5.08 4.06
N GLY A 104 11.84 -3.82 4.07
CA GLY A 104 12.59 -3.26 5.20
C GLY A 104 11.85 -3.34 6.53
N ILE A 105 10.54 -3.18 6.55
CA ILE A 105 9.73 -3.21 7.79
C ILE A 105 9.24 -4.61 8.18
N LEU A 106 9.61 -5.65 7.45
CA LEU A 106 9.36 -7.02 7.88
C LEU A 106 10.26 -7.38 9.07
N LYS A 107 9.93 -8.45 9.78
CA LYS A 107 10.78 -8.98 10.83
C LYS A 107 12.09 -9.50 10.27
N ALA A 108 13.20 -9.24 10.93
CA ALA A 108 14.47 -9.89 10.65
C ALA A 108 14.37 -11.38 11.04
N ARG A 109 14.87 -12.27 10.22
CA ARG A 109 14.69 -13.71 10.44
C ARG A 109 15.54 -14.23 11.60
N GLN A 110 16.73 -13.65 11.79
CA GLN A 110 17.64 -14.03 12.90
C GLN A 110 17.29 -13.28 14.20
N GLN A 111 16.63 -12.13 14.12
CA GLN A 111 16.26 -11.26 15.25
C GLN A 111 14.82 -10.76 15.05
N PRO A 112 13.79 -11.59 15.28
CA PRO A 112 12.40 -11.29 14.93
C PRO A 112 11.77 -10.10 15.69
N GLU A 113 12.42 -9.62 16.72
CA GLU A 113 12.07 -8.40 17.47
C GLU A 113 12.46 -7.12 16.72
N LEU A 114 13.40 -7.20 15.76
CA LEU A 114 13.88 -6.08 14.96
C LEU A 114 13.24 -6.08 13.56
N TYR A 115 13.17 -4.88 12.97
CA TYR A 115 12.89 -4.76 11.55
C TYR A 115 14.12 -5.17 10.73
N ARG A 116 13.88 -5.69 9.52
CA ARG A 116 14.98 -6.06 8.60
C ARG A 116 15.92 -4.89 8.30
N PHE A 117 15.41 -3.64 8.23
CA PHE A 117 16.26 -2.48 7.97
C PHE A 117 17.21 -2.12 9.11
N GLU A 118 16.99 -2.67 10.31
CA GLU A 118 17.85 -2.48 11.48
C GLU A 118 18.97 -3.53 11.58
N THR A 119 18.95 -4.52 10.70
CA THR A 119 19.90 -5.63 10.65
C THR A 119 20.63 -5.72 9.32
N ASN A 120 21.63 -6.60 9.24
CA ASN A 120 22.38 -6.88 8.02
C ASN A 120 21.58 -7.65 6.96
N GLU A 121 20.34 -8.06 7.25
CA GLU A 121 19.46 -8.69 6.27
C GLU A 121 18.98 -7.70 5.21
N SER A 122 19.02 -6.40 5.49
CA SER A 122 18.73 -5.35 4.51
C SER A 122 19.98 -4.94 3.76
N ARG A 123 19.95 -5.06 2.43
CA ARG A 123 21.05 -4.63 1.56
C ARG A 123 21.04 -3.13 1.24
N ARG A 124 20.08 -2.35 1.79
CA ARG A 124 19.97 -0.93 1.52
C ARG A 124 20.96 -0.13 2.35
N THR A 125 21.63 0.83 1.71
CA THR A 125 22.59 1.73 2.37
C THR A 125 21.92 2.84 3.18
N THR A 126 20.64 3.13 2.92
CA THR A 126 19.87 4.15 3.64
C THR A 126 18.61 3.56 4.23
N SER A 127 18.29 3.92 5.48
CA SER A 127 17.10 3.45 6.20
C SER A 127 15.93 4.45 6.19
N ARG A 128 16.09 5.67 5.64
CA ARG A 128 15.08 6.73 5.72
C ARG A 128 13.70 6.29 5.24
N ALA A 129 13.63 5.73 4.03
CA ALA A 129 12.37 5.25 3.47
C ALA A 129 11.76 4.12 4.32
N ALA A 130 12.59 3.20 4.83
CA ALA A 130 12.11 2.14 5.70
C ALA A 130 11.57 2.67 7.04
N LYS A 131 12.21 3.70 7.62
CA LYS A 131 11.72 4.36 8.83
C LYS A 131 10.36 5.03 8.62
N GLU A 132 10.14 5.69 7.50
CA GLU A 132 8.82 6.27 7.18
C GLU A 132 7.73 5.18 7.02
N HIS A 133 8.05 4.07 6.36
CA HIS A 133 7.14 2.92 6.32
C HIS A 133 6.91 2.28 7.70
N ALA A 134 7.91 2.27 8.58
CA ALA A 134 7.75 1.79 9.95
C ALA A 134 6.78 2.67 10.76
N LYS A 135 6.90 4.00 10.67
CA LYS A 135 5.95 4.93 11.30
C LYS A 135 4.52 4.69 10.80
N ALA A 136 4.33 4.57 9.46
CA ALA A 136 3.01 4.28 8.90
C ALA A 136 2.46 2.92 9.38
N PHE A 137 3.30 1.91 9.56
CA PHE A 137 2.91 0.64 10.15
C PHE A 137 2.52 0.79 11.62
N GLU A 138 3.29 1.50 12.44
CA GLU A 138 3.02 1.73 13.86
C GLU A 138 1.69 2.47 14.07
N ILE A 139 1.38 3.45 13.20
CA ILE A 139 0.08 4.13 13.19
C ILE A 139 -1.04 3.12 12.95
N LEU A 140 -0.94 2.27 11.93
CA LEU A 140 -1.97 1.26 11.63
C LEU A 140 -2.08 0.21 12.73
N GLN A 141 -0.95 -0.27 13.27
CA GLN A 141 -0.90 -1.26 14.32
C GLN A 141 -1.59 -0.81 15.60
N SER A 142 -1.61 0.49 15.87
CA SER A 142 -2.30 1.09 17.03
C SER A 142 -3.81 1.21 16.86
N THR A 143 -4.38 0.70 15.77
CA THR A 143 -5.81 0.81 15.44
C THR A 143 -6.49 -0.56 15.40
N GLU A 144 -7.83 -0.56 15.49
CA GLU A 144 -8.69 -1.72 15.28
C GLU A 144 -9.08 -1.92 13.79
N LEU A 145 -8.44 -1.19 12.88
CA LEU A 145 -8.72 -1.32 11.44
C LEU A 145 -8.24 -2.67 10.90
N ASP A 146 -8.96 -3.25 9.97
CA ASP A 146 -8.59 -4.46 9.22
C ASP A 146 -7.46 -4.13 8.22
N TRP A 147 -6.25 -3.88 8.71
CA TRP A 147 -5.13 -3.48 7.86
C TRP A 147 -4.35 -4.69 7.30
N THR A 148 -3.83 -4.53 6.09
CA THR A 148 -2.83 -5.41 5.47
C THR A 148 -1.74 -4.56 4.85
N ILE A 149 -0.46 -4.88 5.09
CA ILE A 149 0.67 -4.18 4.49
C ILE A 149 1.43 -5.15 3.58
N ILE A 150 1.41 -4.89 2.29
CA ILE A 150 2.16 -5.66 1.29
C ILE A 150 3.57 -5.10 1.22
N CYS A 151 4.56 -5.92 1.50
CA CYS A 151 5.96 -5.54 1.66
C CYS A 151 6.83 -6.14 0.54
N PRO A 152 6.86 -5.51 -0.65
CA PRO A 152 7.74 -5.96 -1.72
C PRO A 152 9.22 -5.69 -1.37
N THR A 153 10.10 -6.54 -1.91
CA THR A 153 11.54 -6.30 -1.88
C THR A 153 11.98 -5.35 -3.01
N TYR A 154 13.10 -5.59 -3.70
CA TYR A 154 13.47 -4.78 -4.86
C TYR A 154 12.37 -4.87 -5.94
N LEU A 155 11.93 -3.70 -6.42
CA LEU A 155 10.69 -3.53 -7.20
C LEU A 155 11.00 -2.98 -8.61
N PRO A 156 11.53 -3.80 -9.54
CA PRO A 156 11.72 -3.42 -10.93
C PRO A 156 10.39 -3.39 -11.69
N ASP A 157 10.37 -2.70 -12.82
CA ASP A 157 9.32 -2.89 -13.81
C ASP A 157 9.45 -4.31 -14.42
N GLY A 158 8.34 -4.89 -14.86
CA GLY A 158 8.31 -6.25 -15.42
C GLY A 158 6.89 -6.69 -15.73
N GLU A 159 6.75 -7.85 -16.34
CA GLU A 159 5.45 -8.40 -16.71
C GLU A 159 4.73 -9.05 -15.52
N VAL A 160 3.42 -9.29 -15.69
CA VAL A 160 2.62 -10.09 -14.74
C VAL A 160 2.94 -11.57 -14.93
N THR A 161 3.65 -12.14 -13.99
CA THR A 161 3.97 -13.59 -14.03
C THR A 161 2.98 -14.43 -13.23
N ARG A 162 2.38 -13.85 -12.17
CA ARG A 162 1.54 -14.53 -11.16
C ARG A 162 2.26 -15.68 -10.44
N SER A 163 3.58 -15.75 -10.59
CA SER A 163 4.45 -16.80 -10.03
C SER A 163 5.39 -16.16 -9.02
N TYR A 164 4.90 -15.89 -7.82
CA TYR A 164 5.64 -15.30 -6.72
C TYR A 164 5.31 -15.99 -5.41
N ARG A 165 6.20 -15.84 -4.43
CA ARG A 165 6.03 -16.36 -3.07
C ARG A 165 5.67 -15.22 -2.12
N TYR A 166 4.97 -15.56 -1.05
CA TYR A 166 4.64 -14.62 0.01
C TYR A 166 4.80 -15.29 1.38
N GLU A 167 5.08 -14.49 2.40
CA GLU A 167 5.23 -14.98 3.77
C GLU A 167 4.74 -13.91 4.77
N LYS A 168 3.98 -14.34 5.79
CA LYS A 168 3.47 -13.45 6.86
C LYS A 168 4.63 -12.96 7.72
N ASN A 169 4.76 -11.64 7.84
CA ASN A 169 5.74 -10.92 8.65
C ASN A 169 7.21 -11.09 8.25
N PHE A 170 7.56 -11.96 7.31
CA PHE A 170 8.91 -12.20 6.84
C PHE A 170 9.02 -12.04 5.33
N LEU A 171 10.22 -11.81 4.84
CA LEU A 171 10.49 -11.94 3.41
C LEU A 171 10.67 -13.42 3.07
N PRO A 172 10.06 -13.93 1.99
CA PRO A 172 10.36 -15.29 1.49
C PRO A 172 11.86 -15.54 1.41
N ILE A 173 12.29 -16.74 1.83
CA ILE A 173 13.72 -17.13 1.82
C ILE A 173 14.28 -16.92 0.40
N ASP A 174 15.48 -16.34 0.31
CA ASP A 174 16.16 -15.99 -0.94
C ASP A 174 15.41 -15.02 -1.85
N GLY A 175 14.32 -14.41 -1.38
CA GLY A 175 13.56 -13.43 -2.13
C GLY A 175 14.38 -12.16 -2.40
N GLN A 176 14.62 -11.85 -3.68
CA GLN A 176 15.48 -10.72 -4.08
C GLN A 176 14.73 -9.60 -4.79
N LYS A 177 13.75 -9.92 -5.60
CA LYS A 177 12.95 -8.98 -6.39
C LYS A 177 11.52 -9.46 -6.58
N ILE A 178 10.65 -8.53 -6.95
CA ILE A 178 9.30 -8.78 -7.48
C ILE A 178 8.94 -7.63 -8.40
N SER A 179 8.25 -7.89 -9.50
CA SER A 179 7.85 -6.82 -10.40
C SER A 179 6.78 -5.91 -9.81
N VAL A 180 6.68 -4.69 -10.33
CA VAL A 180 5.58 -3.76 -10.04
C VAL A 180 4.25 -4.42 -10.36
N GLU A 181 4.17 -5.10 -11.50
CA GLU A 181 2.94 -5.74 -11.98
C GLU A 181 2.49 -6.90 -11.06
N ASP A 182 3.40 -7.77 -10.64
CA ASP A 182 3.06 -8.85 -9.71
C ASP A 182 2.72 -8.34 -8.30
N THR A 183 3.34 -7.25 -7.87
CA THR A 183 2.97 -6.57 -6.63
C THR A 183 1.54 -6.02 -6.71
N ALA A 184 1.18 -5.39 -7.82
CA ALA A 184 -0.17 -4.89 -8.06
C ALA A 184 -1.19 -6.02 -8.23
N HIS A 185 -0.81 -7.15 -8.86
CA HIS A 185 -1.64 -8.34 -8.93
C HIS A 185 -1.92 -8.91 -7.54
N PHE A 186 -0.90 -9.04 -6.68
CA PHE A 186 -1.09 -9.49 -5.30
C PHE A 186 -2.01 -8.54 -4.51
N LEU A 187 -1.83 -7.22 -4.67
CA LEU A 187 -2.71 -6.21 -4.08
C LEU A 187 -4.17 -6.39 -4.52
N TYR A 188 -4.38 -6.57 -5.83
CA TYR A 188 -5.73 -6.80 -6.39
C TYR A 188 -6.40 -8.03 -5.78
N GLN A 189 -5.68 -9.12 -5.60
CA GLN A 189 -6.21 -10.34 -4.96
C GLN A 189 -6.64 -10.10 -3.50
N GLN A 190 -5.99 -9.17 -2.78
CA GLN A 190 -6.33 -8.88 -1.39
C GLN A 190 -7.63 -8.08 -1.22
N LEU A 191 -8.21 -7.51 -2.29
CA LEU A 191 -9.46 -6.76 -2.20
C LEU A 191 -10.61 -7.60 -1.61
N ASN A 192 -10.66 -8.89 -1.92
CA ASN A 192 -11.69 -9.81 -1.44
C ASN A 192 -11.16 -10.84 -0.43
N SER A 193 -9.92 -10.69 0.04
CA SER A 193 -9.30 -11.62 0.99
C SER A 193 -9.17 -10.99 2.37
N LYS A 194 -9.43 -11.78 3.40
CA LYS A 194 -9.15 -11.47 4.80
C LYS A 194 -7.96 -12.26 5.36
N GLU A 195 -7.27 -13.03 4.53
CA GLU A 195 -6.19 -13.92 4.97
C GLU A 195 -5.05 -13.20 5.70
N PHE A 196 -4.77 -11.95 5.30
CA PHE A 196 -3.65 -11.17 5.81
C PHE A 196 -4.09 -9.95 6.62
N VAL A 197 -5.28 -9.99 7.22
CA VAL A 197 -5.69 -8.95 8.17
C VAL A 197 -4.74 -8.94 9.36
N HIS A 198 -4.31 -7.74 9.76
CA HIS A 198 -3.29 -7.47 10.78
C HIS A 198 -1.92 -8.13 10.49
N GLN A 199 -1.56 -8.22 9.19
CA GLN A 199 -0.29 -8.80 8.77
C GLN A 199 0.50 -7.85 7.85
N ARG A 200 1.82 -7.86 8.02
CA ARG A 200 2.77 -7.44 7.00
C ARG A 200 3.13 -8.67 6.17
N VAL A 201 3.02 -8.57 4.86
CA VAL A 201 3.22 -9.72 3.96
C VAL A 201 4.41 -9.44 3.06
N GLY A 202 5.50 -10.16 3.27
CA GLY A 202 6.64 -10.12 2.36
C GLY A 202 6.30 -10.86 1.06
N ILE A 203 6.64 -10.25 -0.07
CA ILE A 203 6.42 -10.83 -1.40
C ILE A 203 7.68 -10.76 -2.23
N ALA A 204 8.03 -11.86 -2.93
CA ALA A 204 9.22 -11.97 -3.77
C ALA A 204 9.13 -13.17 -4.72
N TYR A 205 9.98 -13.18 -5.75
CA TYR A 205 10.25 -14.36 -6.55
C TYR A 205 11.13 -15.34 -5.80
#